data_02bff7ba332e3f1fe5a32a59902a6552
#
_entry.id   02bff7ba332e3f1fe5a32a59902a6552
#
_cell.length_a   1.000
_cell.length_b   1.000
_cell.length_c   1.000
_cell.angle_alpha   90.00
_cell.angle_beta   90.00
_cell.angle_gamma   90.00
#
_symmetry.space_group_name_H-M   'P 1'
#
loop_
_entity.id
_entity.type
_entity.pdbx_description
1 polymer ?
#
loop_
_entity_poly.entity_id
_entity_poly.type
_entity_poly.pdbx_seq_one_letter_code
_entity_poly.pdbx_strand_id
1 'polypeptide(L)' 'MQDSPAIVSIVLEVQPEYIAMVKAVIESYDNLATLRTADPVRHHLKLWYAPEHQADIDAILAELAPACPVRRIG' A
#
# COMPACT_ATOMS: atom_id res chain seq x y z
N MET A 1 -26.77 8.80 -8.75
CA MET A 1 -26.06 8.84 -8.43
C MET A 1 -25.33 8.03 -7.97
N GLN A 2 -24.95 7.87 -8.03
CA GLN A 2 -24.30 7.11 -7.55
C GLN A 2 -23.28 7.39 -6.75
N ASP A 3 -23.21 6.96 -5.91
CA ASP A 3 -22.21 7.32 -5.02
C ASP A 3 -21.01 6.51 -5.27
N SER A 4 -19.94 7.12 -5.67
CA SER A 4 -18.67 6.44 -5.67
C SER A 4 -18.31 6.16 -4.24
N PRO A 5 -17.92 4.94 -3.90
CA PRO A 5 -17.39 4.70 -2.58
C PRO A 5 -16.16 5.56 -2.37
N ALA A 6 -16.00 6.09 -1.18
CA ALA A 6 -14.82 6.84 -0.85
C ALA A 6 -13.60 5.93 -0.99
N ILE A 7 -12.55 6.43 -1.62
CA ILE A 7 -11.30 5.68 -1.78
C ILE A 7 -10.24 6.36 -0.92
N VAL A 8 -9.58 5.57 -0.09
CA VAL A 8 -8.45 6.06 0.70
C VAL A 8 -7.19 5.86 -0.11
N SER A 9 -6.33 6.86 -0.12
CA SER A 9 -5.01 6.71 -0.73
C SER A 9 -3.95 7.07 0.28
N ILE A 10 -2.89 6.28 0.31
CA ILE A 10 -1.73 6.54 1.15
C ILE A 10 -0.47 6.40 0.31
N VAL A 11 0.59 7.07 0.72
CA VAL A 11 1.89 6.99 0.06
C VAL A 11 2.86 6.33 1.01
N LEU A 12 3.58 5.34 0.51
CA LEU A 12 4.57 4.60 1.27
C LEU A 12 5.95 4.83 0.70
N GLU A 13 6.93 4.97 1.57
CA GLU A 13 8.33 4.98 1.16
C GLU A 13 8.91 3.61 1.47
N VAL A 14 9.44 2.95 0.43
CA VAL A 14 9.96 1.59 0.53
C VAL A 14 11.32 1.55 -0.15
N GLN A 15 12.31 0.96 0.51
CA GLN A 15 13.62 0.81 -0.11
C GLN A 15 13.52 -0.10 -1.34
N PRO A 16 14.32 0.19 -2.38
CA PRO A 16 14.17 -0.51 -3.68
C PRO A 16 14.22 -2.03 -3.57
N GLU A 17 15.07 -2.56 -2.69
CA GLU A 17 15.22 -4.00 -2.54
C GLU A 17 13.97 -4.68 -1.96
N TYR A 18 13.06 -3.91 -1.36
CA TYR A 18 11.85 -4.45 -0.75
C TYR A 18 10.59 -4.17 -1.57
N ILE A 19 10.69 -3.39 -2.64
CA ILE A 19 9.50 -3.02 -3.43
C ILE A 19 8.80 -4.24 -3.99
N ALA A 20 9.55 -5.18 -4.56
CA ALA A 20 8.96 -6.39 -5.14
C ALA A 20 8.21 -7.21 -4.08
N MET A 21 8.77 -7.30 -2.87
CA MET A 21 8.13 -8.02 -1.77
C MET A 21 6.82 -7.33 -1.36
N VAL A 22 6.84 -6.02 -1.20
CA VAL A 22 5.65 -5.27 -0.82
C VAL A 22 4.55 -5.44 -1.86
N LYS A 23 4.90 -5.31 -3.15
CA LYS A 23 3.95 -5.50 -4.23
C LYS A 23 3.37 -6.91 -4.23
N ALA A 24 4.22 -7.92 -4.05
CA ALA A 24 3.77 -9.31 -4.04
C ALA A 24 2.80 -9.57 -2.89
N VAL A 25 3.10 -9.04 -1.71
CA VAL A 25 2.23 -9.23 -0.54
C VAL A 25 0.87 -8.56 -0.78
N ILE A 26 0.86 -7.31 -1.22
CA ILE A 26 -0.39 -6.59 -1.47
C ILE A 26 -1.20 -7.27 -2.57
N GLU A 27 -0.55 -7.69 -3.64
CA GLU A 27 -1.24 -8.31 -4.78
C GLU A 27 -1.71 -9.72 -4.48
N SER A 28 -1.21 -10.36 -3.42
CA SER A 28 -1.68 -11.67 -3.02
C SER A 28 -3.10 -11.63 -2.43
N TYR A 29 -3.56 -10.44 -2.05
CA TYR A 29 -4.92 -10.26 -1.54
C TYR A 29 -5.81 -9.76 -2.67
N ASP A 30 -6.77 -10.58 -3.08
CA ASP A 30 -7.66 -10.22 -4.19
C ASP A 30 -8.48 -8.99 -3.86
N ASN A 31 -8.41 -8.00 -4.75
CA ASN A 31 -9.25 -6.80 -4.66
C ASN A 31 -9.13 -6.02 -3.36
N LEU A 32 -8.05 -6.21 -2.61
CA LEU A 32 -7.85 -5.48 -1.36
C LEU A 32 -7.41 -4.05 -1.63
N ALA A 33 -6.45 -3.88 -2.52
CA ALA A 33 -5.86 -2.58 -2.79
C ALA A 33 -5.21 -2.55 -4.16
N THR A 34 -5.03 -1.33 -4.66
CA THR A 34 -4.29 -1.07 -5.91
C THR A 34 -2.99 -0.37 -5.55
N LEU A 35 -1.89 -0.85 -6.09
CA LEU A 35 -0.56 -0.33 -5.81
C LEU A 35 0.09 0.17 -7.09
N ARG A 36 0.67 1.37 -7.03
CA ARG A 36 1.40 1.94 -8.16
C ARG A 36 2.61 2.71 -7.67
N THR A 37 3.62 2.80 -8.54
CA THR A 37 4.79 3.64 -8.25
C THR A 37 4.38 5.10 -8.38
N ALA A 38 4.49 5.85 -7.28
CA ALA A 38 4.20 7.28 -7.28
C ALA A 38 5.43 8.10 -7.68
N ASP A 39 6.60 7.71 -7.17
CA ASP A 39 7.85 8.40 -7.47
C ASP A 39 8.98 7.38 -7.49
N PRO A 40 9.44 6.98 -8.68
CA PRO A 40 10.49 5.96 -8.77
C PRO A 40 11.85 6.44 -8.25
N VAL A 41 12.10 7.74 -8.28
CA VAL A 41 13.37 8.29 -7.80
C VAL A 41 13.44 8.24 -6.27
N ARG A 42 12.34 8.54 -5.60
CA ARG A 42 12.26 8.56 -4.14
C ARG A 42 11.73 7.25 -3.57
N HIS A 43 11.44 6.28 -4.42
CA HIS A 43 10.93 4.97 -4.03
C HIS A 43 9.61 5.07 -3.28
N HIS A 44 8.72 5.93 -3.77
CA HIS A 44 7.39 6.10 -3.20
C HIS A 44 6.38 5.26 -3.97
N LEU A 45 5.56 4.53 -3.23
CA LEU A 45 4.47 3.74 -3.77
C LEU A 45 3.16 4.34 -3.27
N LYS A 46 2.18 4.40 -4.15
CA LYS A 46 0.85 4.87 -3.77
C LYS A 46 -0.11 3.69 -3.74
N LEU A 47 -0.89 3.64 -2.67
CA LEU A 47 -1.80 2.55 -2.40
C LEU A 47 -3.21 3.10 -2.27
N TRP A 48 -4.16 2.52 -3.02
CA TRP A 48 -5.57 2.89 -2.96
C TRP A 48 -6.39 1.71 -2.46
N TYR A 49 -7.32 1.96 -1.57
CA TYR A 49 -8.20 0.92 -1.06
C TYR A 49 -9.50 1.52 -0.53
N ALA A 50 -10.51 0.68 -0.38
CA ALA A 50 -11.77 1.10 0.21
C ALA A 50 -11.59 1.27 1.73
N PRO A 51 -12.28 2.25 2.35
CA PRO A 51 -12.12 2.48 3.80
C PRO A 51 -12.40 1.25 4.66
N GLU A 52 -13.27 0.36 4.19
CA GLU A 52 -13.59 -0.87 4.90
C GLU A 52 -12.38 -1.81 5.04
N HIS A 53 -11.35 -1.62 4.22
CA HIS A 53 -10.13 -2.43 4.27
C HIS A 53 -9.02 -1.79 5.10
N GLN A 54 -9.31 -0.68 5.78
CA GLN A 54 -8.27 0.03 6.55
C GLN A 54 -7.59 -0.87 7.57
N ALA A 55 -8.36 -1.67 8.30
CA ALA A 55 -7.80 -2.55 9.32
C ALA A 55 -6.90 -3.62 8.70
N ASP A 56 -7.29 -4.14 7.54
CA ASP A 56 -6.50 -5.15 6.83
C ASP A 56 -5.18 -4.54 6.34
N ILE A 57 -5.23 -3.34 5.80
CA ILE A 57 -4.03 -2.65 5.35
C ILE A 57 -3.09 -2.36 6.51
N ASP A 58 -3.62 -1.89 7.63
CA ASP A 58 -2.82 -1.62 8.82
C ASP A 58 -2.13 -2.89 9.32
N ALA A 59 -2.85 -4.01 9.33
CA ALA A 59 -2.30 -5.29 9.76
C ALA A 59 -1.17 -5.75 8.82
N ILE A 60 -1.37 -5.62 7.52
CA ILE A 60 -0.36 -6.01 6.53
C ILE A 60 0.90 -5.18 6.69
N LEU A 61 0.75 -3.87 6.84
CA LEU A 61 1.91 -2.99 7.01
C LEU A 61 2.66 -3.29 8.31
N ALA A 62 1.92 -3.62 9.36
CA ALA A 62 2.53 -3.99 10.63
C ALA A 62 3.33 -5.29 10.51
N GLU A 63 2.84 -6.26 9.75
CA GLU A 63 3.56 -7.50 9.52
C GLU A 63 4.80 -7.31 8.68
N LEU A 64 4.75 -6.41 7.71
CA LEU A 64 5.89 -6.14 6.83
C LEU A 64 7.02 -5.40 7.55
N ALA A 65 6.68 -4.52 8.48
CA ALA A 65 7.65 -3.61 9.09
C ALA A 65 8.90 -4.28 9.66
N PRO A 66 8.81 -5.43 10.35
CA PRO A 66 10.02 -6.07 10.91
C PRO A 66 11.00 -6.57 9.85
N ALA A 67 10.49 -7.09 8.74
CA ALA A 67 11.32 -7.69 7.70
C ALA A 67 11.58 -6.73 6.54
N CYS A 68 10.67 -5.79 6.34
CA CYS A 68 10.66 -4.93 5.16
C CYS A 68 10.24 -3.53 5.60
N PRO A 69 11.19 -2.66 5.92
CA PRO A 69 10.86 -1.32 6.41
C PRO A 69 10.00 -0.56 5.41
N VAL A 70 8.81 -0.18 5.86
CA VAL A 70 7.86 0.59 5.07
C VAL A 70 7.48 1.80 5.90
N ARG A 71 7.58 2.99 5.31
CA ARG A 71 7.24 4.22 6.01
C ARG A 71 6.08 4.91 5.30
N ARG A 72 5.03 5.18 6.03
CA ARG A 72 3.90 5.93 5.50
C ARG A 72 4.23 7.41 5.55
N ILE A 73 4.16 8.08 4.40
CA ILE A 73 4.54 9.49 4.29
C ILE A 73 3.41 10.37 3.75
N GLY A 74 2.30 9.80 3.39
CA GLY A 74 1.21 10.62 2.89
C GLY A 74 -0.12 9.92 2.70
#